data_007bf9e02b5a52cfeacbd6b7e9f99024
#
_entry.id   007bf9e02b5a52cfeacbd6b7e9f99024
#
_cell.length_a   1.000
_cell.length_b   1.000
_cell.length_c   1.000
_cell.angle_alpha   90.00
_cell.angle_beta   90.00
_cell.angle_gamma   90.00
#
_symmetry.space_group_name_H-M   'P 1'
#
loop_
_entity.id
_entity.type
_entity.pdbx_description
1 polymer ?
#
loop_
_entity_poly.entity_id
_entity_poly.type
_entity_poly.pdbx_seq_one_letter_code
_entity_poly.pdbx_strand_id
1 'polypeptide(L)'
;MRRVTRTIKLKFPQLNKTKTELFEEMTVEATDLANWLLTIPLPERRKLTTSKVQTRLMSALSNQIIRHTTSDAGKKAKSFKRLPPEVNNQNWALHKVGTTYSISFPTIKGTKRVPVEVASKHWQPVLEGILNGTVERGSAKIIKHRNKWYVYVSVTEEVPEVVVTNKIGCDRGQNNLAVVASKNGFGKFFSGKEVMHRRRYFQQRRKQLQEAKKFRALKKWDKKERRWMDAVNHTVSRRIVRFAEYKCADVVVEDLEECRKTMKQSKKQRSDSGQSRHSWSFYSLEMKLDYKLAMSGLKLIKRPAPYTSKSCSSCGTLGIRNGHHFNCPHGHYHNADLNAARNIAQWDGFACSLDLKRDIAAMVMSDSENGLLGAAPNWMKIQSTGIGD
;
A
#
# COMPACT_ATOMS: atom_id res chain seq x y z
N MET A 1 13.98 -15.95 11.12
CA MET A 1 14.45 -14.63 10.63
C MET A 1 13.69 -14.28 9.35
N ARG A 2 13.14 -13.09 9.27
CA ARG A 2 12.46 -12.56 8.07
C ARG A 2 13.29 -11.42 7.48
N ARG A 3 13.57 -11.48 6.17
CA ARG A 3 14.27 -10.40 5.47
C ARG A 3 13.28 -9.31 5.08
N VAL A 4 13.49 -8.10 5.56
CA VAL A 4 12.61 -6.95 5.30
C VAL A 4 13.39 -5.88 4.55
N THR A 5 12.93 -5.61 3.31
CA THR A 5 13.55 -4.59 2.46
C THR A 5 12.73 -3.29 2.53
N ARG A 6 13.42 -2.18 2.74
CA ARG A 6 12.82 -0.84 2.75
C ARG A 6 13.71 0.19 2.04
N THR A 7 13.14 1.32 1.69
CA THR A 7 13.88 2.39 1.02
C THR A 7 14.07 3.57 1.96
N ILE A 8 15.32 3.98 2.13
CA ILE A 8 15.73 5.18 2.86
C ILE A 8 15.88 6.33 1.88
N LYS A 9 15.30 7.47 2.21
CA LYS A 9 15.45 8.70 1.47
C LYS A 9 16.45 9.61 2.18
N LEU A 10 17.62 9.80 1.58
CA LEU A 10 18.63 10.74 2.03
C LEU A 10 18.63 11.97 1.11
N LYS A 11 18.80 13.13 1.68
CA LYS A 11 18.84 14.38 0.91
C LYS A 11 20.29 14.78 0.66
N PHE A 12 20.63 15.17 -0.58
CA PHE A 12 21.87 15.88 -0.79
C PHE A 12 21.74 17.31 -0.27
N PRO A 13 22.75 17.84 0.42
CA PRO A 13 22.79 19.26 0.78
C PRO A 13 22.73 20.13 -0.48
N GLN A 14 22.75 21.43 -0.31
CA GLN A 14 22.78 22.33 -1.46
C GLN A 14 24.01 22.05 -2.32
N LEU A 15 23.79 21.43 -3.48
CA LEU A 15 24.83 21.12 -4.43
C LEU A 15 25.30 22.40 -5.15
N ASN A 16 26.59 22.50 -5.40
CA ASN A 16 27.12 23.54 -6.28
C ASN A 16 26.65 23.33 -7.73
N LYS A 17 26.85 24.36 -8.58
CA LYS A 17 26.43 24.35 -9.98
C LYS A 17 26.98 23.12 -10.73
N THR A 18 28.26 22.83 -10.62
CA THR A 18 28.93 21.71 -11.28
C THR A 18 28.33 20.35 -10.93
N LYS A 19 28.04 20.08 -9.64
CA LYS A 19 27.42 18.82 -9.23
C LYS A 19 25.96 18.74 -9.66
N THR A 20 25.26 19.86 -9.68
CA THR A 20 23.87 19.93 -10.16
C THR A 20 23.80 19.60 -11.65
N GLU A 21 24.68 20.20 -12.45
CA GLU A 21 24.81 19.94 -13.88
C GLU A 21 25.18 18.48 -14.14
N LEU A 22 26.15 17.93 -13.42
CA LEU A 22 26.55 16.53 -13.52
C LEU A 22 25.39 15.58 -13.30
N PHE A 23 24.55 15.82 -12.27
CA PHE A 23 23.40 14.94 -12.00
C PHE A 23 22.27 15.10 -13.03
N GLU A 24 22.10 16.31 -13.59
CA GLU A 24 21.19 16.52 -14.73
C GLU A 24 21.70 15.78 -15.98
N GLU A 25 22.96 15.94 -16.35
CA GLU A 25 23.57 15.25 -17.49
C GLU A 25 23.43 13.72 -17.34
N MET A 26 23.74 13.18 -16.16
CA MET A 26 23.53 11.75 -15.88
C MET A 26 22.07 11.31 -16.07
N THR A 27 21.13 12.16 -15.68
CA THR A 27 19.70 11.83 -15.80
C THR A 27 19.23 11.89 -17.25
N VAL A 28 19.74 12.86 -18.02
CA VAL A 28 19.46 12.96 -19.47
C VAL A 28 20.03 11.75 -20.18
N GLU A 29 21.31 11.47 -20.02
CA GLU A 29 22.00 10.33 -20.62
C GLU A 29 21.33 8.98 -20.28
N ALA A 30 20.91 8.80 -19.00
CA ALA A 30 20.19 7.61 -18.59
C ALA A 30 18.82 7.49 -19.27
N THR A 31 18.15 8.61 -19.50
CA THR A 31 16.84 8.64 -20.16
C THR A 31 16.97 8.36 -21.65
N ASP A 32 17.97 8.95 -22.31
CA ASP A 32 18.22 8.79 -23.74
C ASP A 32 18.63 7.35 -24.04
N LEU A 33 19.55 6.78 -23.25
CA LEU A 33 19.94 5.38 -23.34
C LEU A 33 18.73 4.45 -23.16
N ALA A 34 17.87 4.70 -22.16
CA ALA A 34 16.69 3.87 -21.94
C ALA A 34 15.71 3.94 -23.11
N ASN A 35 15.48 5.14 -23.66
CA ASN A 35 14.59 5.33 -24.80
C ASN A 35 15.16 4.66 -26.06
N TRP A 36 16.46 4.78 -26.31
CA TRP A 36 17.12 4.04 -27.40
C TRP A 36 16.97 2.53 -27.21
N LEU A 37 17.20 2.00 -26.02
CA LEU A 37 17.00 0.58 -25.72
C LEU A 37 15.56 0.12 -25.99
N LEU A 38 14.56 0.98 -25.78
CA LEU A 38 13.16 0.63 -26.07
C LEU A 38 12.86 0.50 -27.57
N THR A 39 13.69 1.05 -28.46
CA THR A 39 13.55 0.84 -29.92
C THR A 39 14.00 -0.56 -30.37
N ILE A 40 14.81 -1.25 -29.54
CA ILE A 40 15.35 -2.56 -29.82
C ILE A 40 14.34 -3.63 -29.37
N PRO A 41 14.05 -4.68 -30.19
CA PRO A 41 13.18 -5.78 -29.78
C PRO A 41 13.63 -6.43 -28.47
N LEU A 42 12.67 -6.84 -27.64
CA LEU A 42 12.97 -7.36 -26.30
C LEU A 42 13.95 -8.57 -26.28
N PRO A 43 13.87 -9.54 -27.22
CA PRO A 43 14.82 -10.66 -27.26
C PRO A 43 16.27 -10.22 -27.50
N GLU A 44 16.47 -9.26 -28.40
CA GLU A 44 17.79 -8.69 -28.71
C GLU A 44 18.30 -7.83 -27.57
N ARG A 45 17.43 -6.98 -26.98
CA ARG A 45 17.76 -6.14 -25.83
C ARG A 45 18.26 -6.95 -24.63
N ARG A 46 17.73 -8.16 -24.41
CA ARG A 46 18.18 -9.07 -23.33
C ARG A 46 19.60 -9.59 -23.55
N LYS A 47 20.08 -9.61 -24.78
CA LYS A 47 21.44 -10.06 -25.15
C LYS A 47 22.47 -8.93 -25.14
N LEU A 48 22.02 -7.68 -24.91
CA LEU A 48 22.94 -6.54 -24.89
C LEU A 48 23.80 -6.55 -23.63
N THR A 49 25.06 -6.26 -23.85
CA THR A 49 26.07 -5.99 -22.82
C THR A 49 26.46 -4.53 -22.84
N THR A 50 27.05 -4.04 -21.76
CA THR A 50 27.48 -2.64 -21.65
C THR A 50 28.52 -2.25 -22.71
N SER A 51 29.34 -3.19 -23.19
CA SER A 51 30.31 -2.99 -24.25
C SER A 51 29.71 -2.74 -25.64
N LYS A 52 28.46 -3.15 -25.84
CA LYS A 52 27.71 -2.96 -27.10
C LYS A 52 26.83 -1.69 -27.09
N VAL A 53 26.91 -0.90 -26.05
CA VAL A 53 26.07 0.29 -25.87
C VAL A 53 26.93 1.53 -25.84
N GLN A 54 26.69 2.44 -26.77
CA GLN A 54 27.37 3.74 -26.79
C GLN A 54 26.69 4.71 -25.81
N THR A 55 27.42 5.04 -24.74
CA THR A 55 26.95 5.98 -23.73
C THR A 55 28.13 6.55 -22.93
N ARG A 56 27.99 7.76 -22.43
CA ARG A 56 28.96 8.38 -21.49
C ARG A 56 28.84 7.85 -20.06
N LEU A 57 27.80 7.05 -19.79
CA LEU A 57 27.61 6.45 -18.48
C LEU A 57 28.62 5.35 -18.22
N MET A 58 29.13 5.27 -17.01
CA MET A 58 29.95 4.13 -16.60
C MET A 58 29.14 2.82 -16.71
N SER A 59 29.85 1.70 -16.98
CA SER A 59 29.26 0.38 -17.19
C SER A 59 28.28 -0.04 -16.09
N ALA A 60 28.55 0.34 -14.84
CA ALA A 60 27.67 0.08 -13.71
C ALA A 60 26.27 0.72 -13.85
N LEU A 61 26.20 1.94 -14.39
CA LEU A 61 24.93 2.65 -14.63
C LEU A 61 24.23 2.12 -15.88
N SER A 62 24.94 1.96 -16.99
CA SER A 62 24.35 1.43 -18.23
C SER A 62 23.81 0.01 -18.08
N ASN A 63 24.47 -0.85 -17.32
CA ASN A 63 23.97 -2.19 -17.00
C ASN A 63 22.61 -2.13 -16.25
N GLN A 64 22.46 -1.23 -15.28
CA GLN A 64 21.19 -1.08 -14.58
C GLN A 64 20.06 -0.59 -15.50
N ILE A 65 20.37 0.26 -16.49
CA ILE A 65 19.39 0.73 -17.47
C ILE A 65 18.97 -0.41 -18.40
N ILE A 66 19.91 -1.23 -18.87
CA ILE A 66 19.60 -2.44 -19.66
C ILE A 66 18.68 -3.36 -18.87
N ARG A 67 19.01 -3.69 -17.63
CA ARG A 67 18.17 -4.51 -16.74
C ARG A 67 16.79 -3.88 -16.50
N HIS A 68 16.72 -2.57 -16.27
CA HIS A 68 15.46 -1.88 -16.07
C HIS A 68 14.55 -1.97 -17.29
N THR A 69 15.06 -1.76 -18.49
CA THR A 69 14.29 -1.81 -19.74
C THR A 69 13.85 -3.22 -20.14
N THR A 70 14.51 -4.26 -19.59
CA THR A 70 14.14 -5.68 -19.80
C THR A 70 13.28 -6.26 -18.69
N SER A 71 13.12 -5.54 -17.56
CA SER A 71 12.27 -5.95 -16.43
C SER A 71 10.78 -5.92 -16.77
N ASP A 72 9.95 -6.53 -15.93
CA ASP A 72 8.49 -6.56 -16.11
C ASP A 72 7.84 -5.18 -16.20
N ALA A 73 8.35 -4.20 -15.48
CA ALA A 73 7.90 -2.82 -15.55
C ALA A 73 8.42 -2.12 -16.81
N GLY A 74 9.70 -2.28 -17.12
CA GLY A 74 10.36 -1.61 -18.24
C GLY A 74 9.94 -2.12 -19.61
N LYS A 75 9.69 -3.44 -19.76
CA LYS A 75 9.30 -4.03 -21.04
C LYS A 75 7.95 -3.51 -21.59
N LYS A 76 7.07 -2.98 -20.71
CA LYS A 76 5.78 -2.39 -21.06
C LYS A 76 5.84 -0.89 -21.31
N ALA A 77 6.97 -0.25 -21.05
CA ALA A 77 7.13 1.19 -21.24
C ALA A 77 7.24 1.52 -22.73
N LYS A 78 6.51 2.56 -23.16
CA LYS A 78 6.64 3.12 -24.52
C LYS A 78 7.77 4.14 -24.62
N SER A 79 7.96 4.93 -23.57
CA SER A 79 9.05 5.90 -23.45
C SER A 79 9.22 6.33 -21.99
N PHE A 80 10.39 6.85 -21.66
CA PHE A 80 10.69 7.49 -20.38
C PHE A 80 10.85 8.99 -20.58
N LYS A 81 10.12 9.80 -19.81
CA LYS A 81 10.31 11.26 -19.79
C LYS A 81 11.55 11.66 -19.00
N ARG A 82 11.85 10.90 -17.96
CA ARG A 82 12.99 11.08 -17.07
C ARG A 82 13.22 9.79 -16.31
N LEU A 83 14.34 9.12 -16.56
CA LEU A 83 14.75 7.93 -15.84
C LEU A 83 15.84 8.31 -14.82
N PRO A 84 15.59 8.17 -13.51
CA PRO A 84 16.61 8.41 -12.51
C PRO A 84 17.77 7.41 -12.66
N PRO A 85 19.04 7.86 -12.62
CA PRO A 85 20.18 6.96 -12.58
C PRO A 85 20.12 6.06 -11.36
N GLU A 86 20.33 4.76 -11.56
CA GLU A 86 20.35 3.73 -10.54
C GLU A 86 21.68 3.00 -10.56
N VAL A 87 22.21 2.71 -9.38
CA VAL A 87 23.40 1.89 -9.17
C VAL A 87 23.05 0.68 -8.32
N ASN A 88 23.65 -0.47 -8.62
CA ASN A 88 23.50 -1.68 -7.81
C ASN A 88 24.26 -1.56 -6.47
N ASN A 89 24.04 -2.52 -5.58
CA ASN A 89 24.67 -2.58 -4.26
C ASN A 89 26.20 -2.61 -4.27
N GLN A 90 26.84 -3.12 -5.32
CA GLN A 90 28.29 -3.24 -5.43
C GLN A 90 28.98 -1.93 -5.82
N ASN A 91 28.28 -1.04 -6.50
CA ASN A 91 28.86 0.14 -7.14
C ASN A 91 28.58 1.44 -6.40
N TRP A 92 28.14 1.37 -5.15
CA TRP A 92 28.06 2.55 -4.27
C TRP A 92 28.51 2.19 -2.87
N ALA A 93 29.00 3.16 -2.13
CA ALA A 93 29.39 2.94 -0.74
C ALA A 93 28.94 4.10 0.14
N LEU A 94 28.59 3.78 1.39
CA LEU A 94 28.35 4.74 2.45
C LEU A 94 29.66 5.00 3.20
N HIS A 95 29.91 6.25 3.56
CA HIS A 95 31.05 6.66 4.34
C HIS A 95 30.58 7.57 5.47
N LYS A 96 31.33 7.56 6.57
CA LYS A 96 31.12 8.46 7.70
C LYS A 96 32.44 9.13 8.07
N VAL A 97 32.40 10.45 8.29
CA VAL A 97 33.51 11.22 8.85
C VAL A 97 32.94 12.13 9.93
N GLY A 98 33.32 11.89 11.17
CA GLY A 98 32.70 12.53 12.33
C GLY A 98 31.19 12.24 12.36
N THR A 99 30.38 13.28 12.29
CA THR A 99 28.90 13.19 12.25
C THR A 99 28.31 13.20 10.85
N THR A 100 29.15 13.39 9.82
CA THR A 100 28.68 13.55 8.45
C THR A 100 28.72 12.25 7.68
N TYR A 101 27.57 11.85 7.13
CA TYR A 101 27.46 10.75 6.19
C TYR A 101 27.67 11.23 4.76
N SER A 102 28.30 10.42 3.93
CA SER A 102 28.46 10.67 2.50
C SER A 102 28.32 9.37 1.70
N ILE A 103 27.88 9.50 0.47
CA ILE A 103 27.72 8.36 -0.44
C ILE A 103 28.62 8.54 -1.65
N SER A 104 29.33 7.49 -2.04
CA SER A 104 30.10 7.42 -3.27
C SER A 104 29.40 6.56 -4.30
N PHE A 105 29.38 7.01 -5.55
CA PHE A 105 28.76 6.29 -6.67
C PHE A 105 29.36 6.73 -8.01
N PRO A 106 29.28 5.86 -9.05
CA PRO A 106 29.77 6.16 -10.37
C PRO A 106 28.94 7.27 -11.04
N THR A 107 29.61 8.13 -11.79
CA THR A 107 29.01 9.20 -12.59
C THR A 107 29.60 9.17 -14.01
N ILE A 108 29.17 10.07 -14.89
CA ILE A 108 29.79 10.26 -16.22
C ILE A 108 31.23 10.82 -16.14
N LYS A 109 31.63 11.40 -15.01
CA LYS A 109 32.97 11.96 -14.75
C LYS A 109 33.69 11.18 -13.64
N GLY A 110 33.62 9.85 -13.68
CA GLY A 110 34.22 8.98 -12.66
C GLY A 110 33.39 8.87 -11.38
N THR A 111 33.92 8.18 -10.38
CA THR A 111 33.25 8.03 -9.08
C THR A 111 33.31 9.33 -8.28
N LYS A 112 32.16 9.75 -7.76
CA LYS A 112 32.06 10.94 -6.90
C LYS A 112 31.52 10.59 -5.53
N ARG A 113 32.10 11.22 -4.50
CA ARG A 113 31.62 11.16 -3.12
C ARG A 113 30.89 12.46 -2.78
N VAL A 114 29.66 12.34 -2.29
CA VAL A 114 28.78 13.48 -2.00
C VAL A 114 28.20 13.34 -0.59
N PRO A 115 28.26 14.36 0.26
CA PRO A 115 27.62 14.37 1.57
C PRO A 115 26.11 14.17 1.45
N VAL A 116 25.49 13.58 2.47
CA VAL A 116 24.04 13.40 2.59
C VAL A 116 23.52 13.87 3.93
N GLU A 117 22.36 14.52 3.90
CA GLU A 117 21.62 14.91 5.11
C GLU A 117 20.69 13.77 5.53
N VAL A 118 20.78 13.38 6.81
CA VAL A 118 19.90 12.38 7.41
C VAL A 118 18.75 13.11 8.08
N ALA A 119 17.59 13.12 7.45
CA ALA A 119 16.43 13.90 7.89
C ALA A 119 15.83 13.43 9.24
N SER A 120 16.15 12.24 9.69
CA SER A 120 15.61 11.67 10.93
C SER A 120 16.65 10.84 11.65
N LYS A 121 16.78 11.06 12.95
CA LYS A 121 17.63 10.23 13.85
C LYS A 121 17.27 8.73 13.78
N HIS A 122 16.03 8.40 13.43
CA HIS A 122 15.58 7.02 13.23
C HIS A 122 16.40 6.25 12.18
N TRP A 123 16.99 6.92 11.21
CA TRP A 123 17.81 6.26 10.18
C TRP A 123 19.26 6.06 10.57
N GLN A 124 19.74 6.70 11.63
CA GLN A 124 21.14 6.57 12.05
C GLN A 124 21.54 5.12 12.36
N PRO A 125 20.77 4.34 13.15
CA PRO A 125 21.12 2.94 13.42
C PRO A 125 21.22 2.10 12.15
N VAL A 126 20.36 2.38 11.17
CA VAL A 126 20.39 1.63 9.89
C VAL A 126 21.60 2.00 9.05
N LEU A 127 21.99 3.27 9.04
CA LEU A 127 23.20 3.73 8.34
C LEU A 127 24.46 3.17 9.02
N GLU A 128 24.51 3.12 10.36
CA GLU A 128 25.58 2.44 11.07
C GLU A 128 25.61 0.94 10.76
N GLY A 129 24.42 0.31 10.68
CA GLY A 129 24.30 -1.08 10.26
C GLY A 129 24.83 -1.36 8.85
N ILE A 130 24.69 -0.42 7.91
CA ILE A 130 25.31 -0.51 6.58
C ILE A 130 26.84 -0.41 6.67
N LEU A 131 27.37 0.46 7.55
CA LEU A 131 28.81 0.67 7.70
C LEU A 131 29.50 -0.54 8.33
N ASN A 132 28.87 -1.19 9.31
CA ASN A 132 29.40 -2.35 9.99
C ASN A 132 28.96 -3.70 9.38
N GLY A 133 28.18 -3.69 8.28
CA GLY A 133 27.78 -4.87 7.55
C GLY A 133 26.60 -5.66 8.13
N THR A 134 25.96 -5.19 9.19
CA THR A 134 24.77 -5.84 9.79
C THR A 134 23.49 -5.58 9.00
N VAL A 135 23.47 -4.53 8.17
CA VAL A 135 22.37 -4.18 7.27
C VAL A 135 22.84 -4.32 5.82
N GLU A 136 22.16 -5.15 5.06
CA GLU A 136 22.47 -5.35 3.65
C GLU A 136 22.03 -4.14 2.82
N ARG A 137 22.94 -3.59 2.03
CA ARG A 137 22.63 -2.53 1.08
C ARG A 137 22.15 -3.08 -0.26
N GLY A 138 21.06 -2.55 -0.78
CA GLY A 138 20.55 -2.82 -2.12
C GLY A 138 20.96 -1.74 -3.12
N SER A 139 20.10 -1.44 -4.11
CA SER A 139 20.37 -0.40 -5.10
C SER A 139 20.19 1.02 -4.53
N ALA A 140 20.86 1.98 -5.17
CA ALA A 140 20.70 3.39 -4.89
C ALA A 140 20.25 4.16 -6.15
N LYS A 141 19.21 5.02 -6.00
CA LYS A 141 18.64 5.84 -7.09
C LYS A 141 18.84 7.33 -6.81
N ILE A 142 19.36 8.06 -7.79
CA ILE A 142 19.56 9.50 -7.67
C ILE A 142 18.38 10.22 -8.32
N ILE A 143 17.63 10.98 -7.53
CA ILE A 143 16.33 11.53 -7.95
C ILE A 143 16.27 13.04 -7.66
N LYS A 144 15.92 13.84 -8.67
CA LYS A 144 15.54 15.24 -8.47
C LYS A 144 14.07 15.36 -8.13
N HIS A 145 13.77 16.02 -7.01
CA HIS A 145 12.40 16.35 -6.63
C HIS A 145 12.33 17.81 -6.18
N ARG A 146 11.53 18.65 -6.86
CA ARG A 146 11.34 20.07 -6.53
C ARG A 146 12.67 20.84 -6.38
N ASN A 147 13.52 20.79 -7.39
CA ASN A 147 14.84 21.43 -7.39
C ASN A 147 15.82 20.97 -6.30
N LYS A 148 15.50 19.90 -5.57
CA LYS A 148 16.38 19.26 -4.59
C LYS A 148 16.73 17.87 -5.05
N TRP A 149 17.97 17.45 -4.79
CA TRP A 149 18.44 16.12 -5.12
C TRP A 149 18.39 15.21 -3.90
N TYR A 150 18.07 13.97 -4.15
CA TYR A 150 17.97 12.91 -3.14
C TYR A 150 18.61 11.65 -3.67
N VAL A 151 19.12 10.83 -2.76
CA VAL A 151 19.42 9.45 -3.04
C VAL A 151 18.43 8.55 -2.27
N TYR A 152 17.83 7.62 -2.98
CA TYR A 152 16.97 6.60 -2.43
C TYR A 152 17.76 5.31 -2.36
N VAL A 153 18.03 4.84 -1.15
CA VAL A 153 18.85 3.66 -0.90
C VAL A 153 17.93 2.55 -0.43
N SER A 154 17.98 1.41 -1.10
CA SER A 154 17.34 0.18 -0.67
C SER A 154 18.19 -0.49 0.40
N VAL A 155 17.58 -0.93 1.49
CA VAL A 155 18.26 -1.64 2.58
C VAL A 155 17.44 -2.85 2.99
N THR A 156 18.12 -3.95 3.32
CA THR A 156 17.49 -5.17 3.81
C THR A 156 18.03 -5.49 5.20
N GLU A 157 17.13 -5.68 6.13
CA GLU A 157 17.42 -6.06 7.51
C GLU A 157 16.84 -7.45 7.78
N GLU A 158 17.51 -8.24 8.57
CA GLU A 158 16.97 -9.48 9.13
C GLU A 158 16.27 -9.17 10.45
N VAL A 159 14.98 -9.43 10.49
CA VAL A 159 14.15 -9.22 11.68
C VAL A 159 13.80 -10.58 12.29
N PRO A 160 14.01 -10.78 13.59
CA PRO A 160 13.53 -11.98 14.27
C PRO A 160 12.01 -12.11 14.14
N GLU A 161 11.53 -13.26 13.73
CA GLU A 161 10.10 -13.55 13.77
C GLU A 161 9.67 -13.82 15.20
N VAL A 162 8.62 -13.14 15.63
CA VAL A 162 7.96 -13.40 16.91
C VAL A 162 6.90 -14.46 16.67
N VAL A 163 7.00 -15.58 17.41
CA VAL A 163 5.94 -16.59 17.38
C VAL A 163 4.80 -16.11 18.26
N VAL A 164 3.68 -15.81 17.64
CA VAL A 164 2.46 -15.40 18.33
C VAL A 164 1.32 -16.33 17.99
N THR A 165 0.49 -16.64 18.99
CA THR A 165 -0.72 -17.45 18.84
C THR A 165 -1.97 -16.60 18.63
N ASN A 166 -1.92 -15.34 19.12
CA ASN A 166 -3.03 -14.42 19.04
C ASN A 166 -3.18 -13.85 17.62
N LYS A 167 -4.42 -13.59 17.25
CA LYS A 167 -4.76 -12.93 15.98
C LYS A 167 -5.70 -11.75 16.23
N ILE A 168 -5.51 -10.67 15.51
CA ILE A 168 -6.47 -9.57 15.42
C ILE A 168 -6.95 -9.44 13.97
N GLY A 169 -8.25 -9.36 13.77
CA GLY A 169 -8.84 -9.08 12.48
C GLY A 169 -8.88 -7.59 12.21
N CYS A 170 -8.67 -7.21 10.97
CA CYS A 170 -8.73 -5.83 10.52
C CYS A 170 -9.72 -5.73 9.34
N ASP A 171 -10.94 -5.31 9.63
CA ASP A 171 -11.92 -4.93 8.62
C ASP A 171 -11.58 -3.54 8.08
N ARG A 172 -11.53 -3.41 6.74
CA ARG A 172 -11.15 -2.17 6.04
C ARG A 172 -12.34 -1.61 5.28
N GLY A 173 -12.80 -0.43 5.66
CA GLY A 173 -14.00 0.19 5.11
C GLY A 173 -13.82 1.65 4.68
N GLN A 174 -14.92 2.27 4.25
CA GLN A 174 -14.97 3.70 3.91
C GLN A 174 -15.43 4.54 5.11
N ASN A 175 -16.43 4.09 5.85
CA ASN A 175 -16.96 4.79 7.03
C ASN A 175 -15.97 4.73 8.18
N ASN A 176 -15.42 3.54 8.41
CA ASN A 176 -14.22 3.35 9.20
C ASN A 176 -13.09 2.92 8.26
N LEU A 177 -11.95 3.61 8.32
CA LEU A 177 -10.76 3.27 7.52
C LEU A 177 -10.29 1.86 7.81
N ALA A 178 -10.39 1.49 9.08
CA ALA A 178 -10.17 0.16 9.62
C ALA A 178 -10.89 0.02 10.95
N VAL A 179 -11.34 -1.18 11.25
CA VAL A 179 -11.73 -1.62 12.59
C VAL A 179 -10.88 -2.84 12.92
N VAL A 180 -10.18 -2.81 14.05
CA VAL A 180 -9.34 -3.93 14.48
C VAL A 180 -9.86 -4.51 15.79
N ALA A 181 -9.98 -5.83 15.86
CA ALA A 181 -10.45 -6.52 17.05
C ALA A 181 -9.84 -7.93 17.18
N SER A 182 -9.67 -8.39 18.41
CA SER A 182 -9.46 -9.79 18.70
C SER A 182 -10.82 -10.50 18.82
N LYS A 183 -10.82 -11.83 18.81
CA LYS A 183 -12.02 -12.67 18.87
C LYS A 183 -13.05 -12.19 19.90
N ASN A 184 -12.64 -12.05 21.16
CA ASN A 184 -13.49 -11.74 22.30
C ASN A 184 -13.18 -10.38 22.93
N GLY A 185 -12.37 -9.53 22.26
CA GLY A 185 -11.89 -8.28 22.81
C GLY A 185 -12.62 -7.05 22.30
N PHE A 186 -12.32 -5.91 22.94
CA PHE A 186 -12.72 -4.61 22.45
C PHE A 186 -12.04 -4.29 21.12
N GLY A 187 -12.81 -3.67 20.21
CA GLY A 187 -12.29 -3.22 18.94
C GLY A 187 -11.75 -1.78 19.02
N LYS A 188 -10.78 -1.48 18.16
CA LYS A 188 -10.30 -0.12 17.91
C LYS A 188 -10.77 0.36 16.56
N PHE A 189 -11.46 1.49 16.56
CA PHE A 189 -12.05 2.10 15.37
C PHE A 189 -11.15 3.24 14.86
N PHE A 190 -10.94 3.25 13.55
CA PHE A 190 -10.26 4.32 12.83
C PHE A 190 -11.28 4.99 11.90
N SER A 191 -11.93 6.04 12.39
CA SER A 191 -12.99 6.72 11.65
C SER A 191 -12.52 7.28 10.32
N GLY A 192 -13.34 7.10 9.28
CA GLY A 192 -13.16 7.68 7.95
C GLY A 192 -13.86 9.02 7.73
N LYS A 193 -14.62 9.54 8.72
CA LYS A 193 -15.42 10.76 8.56
C LYS A 193 -14.62 11.97 8.07
N GLU A 194 -13.50 12.27 8.73
CA GLU A 194 -12.61 13.37 8.34
C GLU A 194 -12.03 13.13 6.94
N VAL A 195 -11.66 11.88 6.64
CA VAL A 195 -11.11 11.51 5.32
C VAL A 195 -12.15 11.72 4.23
N MET A 196 -13.38 11.29 4.43
CA MET A 196 -14.46 11.51 3.48
C MET A 196 -14.73 12.99 3.26
N HIS A 197 -14.81 13.79 4.33
CA HIS A 197 -14.99 15.25 4.24
C HIS A 197 -13.84 15.90 3.44
N ARG A 198 -12.59 15.59 3.76
CA ARG A 198 -11.42 16.14 3.08
C ARG A 198 -11.36 15.74 1.61
N ARG A 199 -11.77 14.53 1.27
CA ARG A 199 -11.82 14.06 -0.13
C ARG A 199 -12.90 14.77 -0.93
N ARG A 200 -14.09 15.04 -0.34
CA ARG A 200 -15.12 15.87 -0.98
C ARG A 200 -14.57 17.25 -1.32
N TYR A 201 -13.86 17.86 -0.37
CA TYR A 201 -13.20 19.15 -0.59
C TYR A 201 -12.18 19.08 -1.75
N PHE A 202 -11.34 18.05 -1.80
CA PHE A 202 -10.40 17.85 -2.92
C PHE A 202 -11.13 17.68 -4.26
N GLN A 203 -12.24 16.97 -4.27
CA GLN A 203 -13.05 16.73 -5.46
C GLN A 203 -13.71 18.02 -5.97
N GLN A 204 -14.33 18.78 -5.08
CA GLN A 204 -14.94 20.08 -5.43
C GLN A 204 -13.89 21.03 -6.01
N ARG A 205 -12.72 21.11 -5.37
CA ARG A 205 -11.64 21.97 -5.85
C ARG A 205 -11.09 21.51 -7.20
N ARG A 206 -11.02 20.21 -7.46
CA ARG A 206 -10.66 19.68 -8.79
C ARG A 206 -11.67 20.14 -9.84
N LYS A 207 -12.98 20.00 -9.58
CA LYS A 207 -14.04 20.43 -10.47
C LYS A 207 -13.88 21.90 -10.86
N GLN A 208 -13.74 22.79 -9.85
CA GLN A 208 -13.50 24.22 -10.06
C GLN A 208 -12.27 24.52 -10.92
N LEU A 209 -11.16 23.80 -10.69
CA LEU A 209 -9.93 24.00 -11.46
C LEU A 209 -10.05 23.47 -12.89
N GLN A 210 -10.86 22.43 -13.13
CA GLN A 210 -11.16 21.88 -14.46
C GLN A 210 -12.04 22.86 -15.24
N GLU A 211 -13.11 23.37 -14.64
CA GLU A 211 -14.00 24.36 -15.24
C GLU A 211 -13.24 25.65 -15.61
N ALA A 212 -12.36 26.09 -14.71
CA ALA A 212 -11.48 27.24 -14.95
C ALA A 212 -10.28 26.95 -15.87
N LYS A 213 -10.18 25.75 -16.47
CA LYS A 213 -9.09 25.29 -17.35
C LYS A 213 -7.68 25.49 -16.77
N LYS A 214 -7.53 25.51 -15.41
CA LYS A 214 -6.25 25.73 -14.71
C LYS A 214 -5.47 24.41 -14.53
N PHE A 215 -5.05 23.78 -15.63
CA PHE A 215 -4.43 22.45 -15.65
C PHE A 215 -3.14 22.31 -14.81
N ARG A 216 -2.29 23.37 -14.77
CA ARG A 216 -1.08 23.37 -13.93
C ARG A 216 -1.42 23.31 -12.43
N ALA A 217 -2.44 24.06 -12.01
CA ALA A 217 -2.93 24.05 -10.63
C ALA A 217 -3.60 22.70 -10.31
N LEU A 218 -4.40 22.15 -11.22
CA LEU A 218 -5.02 20.84 -11.11
C LEU A 218 -3.99 19.74 -10.83
N LYS A 219 -2.90 19.70 -11.60
CA LYS A 219 -1.82 18.72 -11.41
C LYS A 219 -1.11 18.85 -10.05
N LYS A 220 -0.97 20.08 -9.52
CA LYS A 220 -0.46 20.30 -8.15
C LYS A 220 -1.45 19.80 -7.09
N TRP A 221 -2.75 19.99 -7.34
CA TRP A 221 -3.82 19.60 -6.43
C TRP A 221 -3.93 18.10 -6.26
N ASP A 222 -3.89 17.33 -7.34
CA ASP A 222 -3.91 15.86 -7.32
C ASP A 222 -2.72 15.30 -6.53
N LYS A 223 -1.53 15.86 -6.71
CA LYS A 223 -0.35 15.47 -5.92
C LYS A 223 -0.51 15.77 -4.43
N LYS A 224 -1.27 16.84 -4.07
CA LYS A 224 -1.53 17.21 -2.68
C LYS A 224 -2.47 16.20 -2.01
N GLU A 225 -3.55 15.81 -2.68
CA GLU A 225 -4.48 14.80 -2.19
C GLU A 225 -3.76 13.47 -1.97
N ARG A 226 -3.01 13.00 -2.97
CA ARG A 226 -2.27 11.74 -2.86
C ARG A 226 -1.31 11.72 -1.66
N ARG A 227 -0.53 12.78 -1.46
CA ARG A 227 0.38 12.88 -0.31
C ARG A 227 -0.34 12.90 1.02
N TRP A 228 -1.47 13.60 1.09
CA TRP A 228 -2.28 13.64 2.30
C TRP A 228 -2.84 12.25 2.63
N MET A 229 -3.43 11.56 1.66
CA MET A 229 -3.92 10.18 1.84
C MET A 229 -2.81 9.21 2.25
N ASP A 230 -1.64 9.38 1.68
CA ASP A 230 -0.48 8.58 2.04
C ASP A 230 -0.07 8.79 3.51
N ALA A 231 -0.07 10.03 3.98
CA ALA A 231 0.19 10.35 5.38
C ALA A 231 -0.88 9.77 6.33
N VAL A 232 -2.16 9.82 5.95
CA VAL A 232 -3.26 9.18 6.71
C VAL A 232 -3.02 7.68 6.83
N ASN A 233 -2.73 7.00 5.71
CA ASN A 233 -2.46 5.55 5.72
C ASN A 233 -1.22 5.20 6.55
N HIS A 234 -0.18 6.03 6.55
CA HIS A 234 0.98 5.85 7.42
C HIS A 234 0.62 5.95 8.91
N THR A 235 -0.27 6.90 9.26
CA THR A 235 -0.72 7.09 10.65
C THR A 235 -1.59 5.92 11.10
N VAL A 236 -2.59 5.54 10.29
CA VAL A 236 -3.50 4.43 10.61
C VAL A 236 -2.72 3.13 10.74
N SER A 237 -1.88 2.79 9.75
CA SER A 237 -1.09 1.55 9.80
C SER A 237 -0.15 1.51 11.01
N ARG A 238 0.50 2.64 11.40
CA ARG A 238 1.34 2.67 12.60
C ARG A 238 0.54 2.39 13.88
N ARG A 239 -0.66 2.96 13.99
CA ARG A 239 -1.53 2.73 15.15
C ARG A 239 -2.06 1.30 15.22
N ILE A 240 -2.34 0.67 14.06
CA ILE A 240 -2.74 -0.74 14.00
C ILE A 240 -1.58 -1.63 14.43
N VAL A 241 -0.38 -1.39 13.92
CA VAL A 241 0.82 -2.17 14.29
C VAL A 241 1.10 -2.06 15.78
N ARG A 242 1.06 -0.85 16.38
CA ARG A 242 1.21 -0.69 17.83
C ARG A 242 0.15 -1.44 18.64
N PHE A 243 -1.07 -1.54 18.11
CA PHE A 243 -2.11 -2.33 18.76
C PHE A 243 -1.82 -3.83 18.63
N ALA A 244 -1.30 -4.29 17.50
CA ALA A 244 -0.87 -5.66 17.29
C ALA A 244 0.31 -6.04 18.20
N GLU A 245 1.32 -5.17 18.31
CA GLU A 245 2.45 -5.31 19.24
C GLU A 245 1.97 -5.43 20.70
N TYR A 246 1.08 -4.52 21.13
CA TYR A 246 0.49 -4.55 22.47
C TYR A 246 -0.28 -5.85 22.77
N LYS A 247 -0.97 -6.41 21.76
CA LYS A 247 -1.72 -7.66 21.89
C LYS A 247 -0.89 -8.91 21.63
N CYS A 248 0.38 -8.77 21.31
CA CYS A 248 1.25 -9.87 20.85
C CYS A 248 0.50 -10.72 19.79
N ALA A 249 0.04 -10.11 18.71
CA ALA A 249 -0.87 -10.71 17.75
C ALA A 249 -0.49 -10.43 16.30
N ASP A 250 -0.65 -11.43 15.45
CA ASP A 250 -0.63 -11.26 14.00
C ASP A 250 -1.90 -10.53 13.52
N VAL A 251 -1.78 -9.80 12.42
CA VAL A 251 -2.91 -9.08 11.83
C VAL A 251 -3.48 -9.86 10.66
N VAL A 252 -4.78 -10.15 10.72
CA VAL A 252 -5.52 -10.81 9.64
C VAL A 252 -6.34 -9.78 8.89
N VAL A 253 -6.27 -9.79 7.57
CA VAL A 253 -7.04 -8.92 6.67
C VAL A 253 -7.77 -9.74 5.62
N GLU A 254 -8.87 -9.21 5.11
CA GLU A 254 -9.53 -9.79 3.95
C GLU A 254 -8.71 -9.61 2.68
N ASP A 255 -8.67 -10.64 1.82
CA ASP A 255 -8.14 -10.51 0.47
C ASP A 255 -9.19 -9.84 -0.43
N LEU A 256 -8.91 -8.60 -0.79
CA LEU A 256 -9.82 -7.79 -1.63
C LEU A 256 -9.38 -7.75 -3.11
N GLU A 257 -8.40 -8.55 -3.53
CA GLU A 257 -7.92 -8.50 -4.92
C GLU A 257 -9.00 -8.96 -5.90
N GLU A 258 -9.72 -10.04 -5.61
CA GLU A 258 -10.81 -10.52 -6.44
C GLU A 258 -12.07 -9.66 -6.36
N CYS A 259 -12.37 -9.09 -5.20
CA CYS A 259 -13.52 -8.21 -5.01
C CYS A 259 -13.46 -6.97 -5.91
N ARG A 260 -12.27 -6.48 -6.25
CA ARG A 260 -12.11 -5.34 -7.17
C ARG A 260 -12.51 -5.66 -8.60
N LYS A 261 -12.31 -6.90 -9.05
CA LYS A 261 -12.66 -7.33 -10.42
C LYS A 261 -14.17 -7.47 -10.59
N THR A 262 -14.87 -7.85 -9.52
CA THR A 262 -16.32 -8.12 -9.52
C THR A 262 -17.18 -6.93 -9.12
N MET A 263 -16.62 -5.88 -8.50
CA MET A 263 -17.35 -4.69 -8.07
C MET A 263 -17.75 -3.80 -9.25
N LYS A 264 -18.81 -4.19 -9.97
CA LYS A 264 -19.49 -3.32 -10.94
C LYS A 264 -20.41 -2.35 -10.18
N GLN A 265 -20.09 -1.06 -10.23
CA GLN A 265 -20.99 -0.01 -9.72
C GLN A 265 -22.00 0.37 -10.78
N SER A 266 -23.31 0.45 -10.42
CA SER A 266 -24.32 1.04 -11.29
C SER A 266 -24.02 2.54 -11.50
N LYS A 267 -24.49 3.11 -12.63
CA LYS A 267 -24.35 4.56 -12.89
C LYS A 267 -24.99 5.40 -11.78
N LYS A 268 -26.12 4.95 -11.22
CA LYS A 268 -26.84 5.61 -10.12
C LYS A 268 -25.99 5.65 -8.83
N GLN A 269 -25.36 4.53 -8.44
CA GLN A 269 -24.49 4.49 -7.25
C GLN A 269 -23.25 5.38 -7.39
N ARG A 270 -22.79 5.67 -8.61
CA ARG A 270 -21.68 6.60 -8.86
C ARG A 270 -22.10 8.05 -8.65
N SER A 271 -23.34 8.42 -9.00
CA SER A 271 -23.85 9.79 -8.85
C SER A 271 -24.16 10.11 -7.38
N ASP A 272 -24.78 9.20 -6.64
CA ASP A 272 -25.25 9.44 -5.28
C ASP A 272 -24.12 9.44 -4.22
N SER A 273 -23.11 8.58 -4.39
CA SER A 273 -21.98 8.53 -3.46
C SER A 273 -20.89 9.55 -3.74
N GLY A 274 -20.87 10.17 -4.93
CA GLY A 274 -19.82 11.11 -5.36
C GLY A 274 -18.39 10.57 -5.29
N GLN A 275 -18.21 9.35 -4.82
CA GLN A 275 -16.93 8.70 -4.61
C GLN A 275 -16.95 7.28 -5.16
N SER A 276 -16.13 7.02 -6.16
CA SER A 276 -15.92 5.65 -6.63
C SER A 276 -15.29 4.81 -5.51
N ARG A 277 -15.87 3.65 -5.20
CA ARG A 277 -15.27 2.65 -4.30
C ARG A 277 -13.87 2.23 -4.76
N HIS A 278 -13.60 2.31 -6.07
CA HIS A 278 -12.29 2.08 -6.67
C HIS A 278 -11.23 3.13 -6.28
N SER A 279 -11.64 4.32 -5.83
CA SER A 279 -10.71 5.37 -5.41
C SER A 279 -10.14 5.15 -4.01
N TRP A 280 -10.61 4.14 -3.28
CA TRP A 280 -10.16 3.85 -1.94
C TRP A 280 -8.78 3.17 -1.95
N SER A 281 -7.91 3.63 -1.09
CA SER A 281 -6.51 3.22 -1.10
C SER A 281 -6.26 2.01 -0.16
N PHE A 282 -7.13 0.97 -0.22
CA PHE A 282 -6.97 -0.27 0.57
C PHE A 282 -5.60 -0.92 0.37
N TYR A 283 -5.15 -1.01 -0.88
CA TYR A 283 -3.84 -1.55 -1.21
C TYR A 283 -2.70 -0.76 -0.56
N SER A 284 -2.79 0.58 -0.56
CA SER A 284 -1.76 1.40 0.08
C SER A 284 -1.70 1.21 1.60
N LEU A 285 -2.85 1.02 2.27
CA LEU A 285 -2.89 0.70 3.69
C LEU A 285 -2.31 -0.68 3.97
N GLU A 286 -2.68 -1.68 3.17
CA GLU A 286 -2.20 -3.05 3.26
C GLU A 286 -0.67 -3.14 3.11
N MET A 287 -0.11 -2.53 2.07
CA MET A 287 1.34 -2.48 1.87
C MET A 287 2.08 -1.83 3.04
N LYS A 288 1.45 -0.81 3.67
CA LYS A 288 2.03 -0.16 4.85
C LYS A 288 1.90 -1.00 6.12
N LEU A 289 0.87 -1.80 6.23
CA LEU A 289 0.72 -2.77 7.32
C LEU A 289 1.76 -3.88 7.19
N ASP A 290 1.88 -4.47 6.00
CA ASP A 290 2.75 -5.62 5.76
C ASP A 290 4.21 -5.32 6.16
N TYR A 291 4.82 -4.28 5.58
CA TYR A 291 6.22 -4.00 5.91
C TYR A 291 6.43 -3.55 7.37
N LYS A 292 5.45 -2.85 7.98
CA LYS A 292 5.59 -2.41 9.38
C LYS A 292 5.42 -3.56 10.37
N LEU A 293 4.50 -4.49 10.12
CA LEU A 293 4.37 -5.71 10.90
C LEU A 293 5.62 -6.56 10.78
N ALA A 294 6.13 -6.71 9.55
CA ALA A 294 7.38 -7.40 9.30
C ALA A 294 8.56 -6.81 10.10
N MET A 295 8.64 -5.47 10.20
CA MET A 295 9.63 -4.78 11.02
C MET A 295 9.48 -5.04 12.54
N SER A 296 8.30 -5.43 12.99
CA SER A 296 8.01 -5.80 14.39
C SER A 296 8.05 -7.32 14.61
N GLY A 297 8.49 -8.10 13.62
CA GLY A 297 8.51 -9.57 13.68
C GLY A 297 7.14 -10.23 13.57
N LEU A 298 6.07 -9.45 13.33
CA LEU A 298 4.69 -9.92 13.20
C LEU A 298 4.32 -10.15 11.72
N LYS A 299 3.22 -10.89 11.50
CA LYS A 299 2.76 -11.26 10.16
C LYS A 299 1.46 -10.54 9.79
N LEU A 300 1.34 -10.19 8.50
CA LEU A 300 0.07 -9.87 7.87
C LEU A 300 -0.45 -11.12 7.18
N ILE A 301 -1.61 -11.60 7.61
CA ILE A 301 -2.25 -12.80 7.09
C ILE A 301 -3.43 -12.36 6.21
N LYS A 302 -3.45 -12.77 4.96
CA LYS A 302 -4.60 -12.55 4.06
C LYS A 302 -5.54 -13.74 4.12
N ARG A 303 -6.84 -13.49 4.18
CA ARG A 303 -7.90 -14.50 4.22
C ARG A 303 -8.99 -14.18 3.20
N PRO A 304 -9.63 -15.20 2.63
CA PRO A 304 -10.80 -14.98 1.79
C PRO A 304 -11.90 -14.21 2.52
N ALA A 305 -12.59 -13.31 1.81
CA ALA A 305 -13.58 -12.39 2.39
C ALA A 305 -15.05 -12.91 2.48
N PRO A 306 -15.46 -14.10 1.95
CA PRO A 306 -16.87 -14.45 1.91
C PRO A 306 -17.48 -14.52 3.31
N TYR A 307 -18.68 -13.90 3.46
CA TYR A 307 -19.53 -13.94 4.65
C TYR A 307 -19.00 -13.36 5.95
N THR A 308 -17.80 -12.79 6.00
CA THR A 308 -17.24 -12.15 7.22
C THR A 308 -18.15 -11.05 7.78
N SER A 309 -18.84 -10.30 6.92
CA SER A 309 -19.80 -9.26 7.31
C SER A 309 -21.22 -9.74 7.53
N LYS A 310 -21.52 -11.01 7.21
CA LYS A 310 -22.87 -11.59 7.31
C LYS A 310 -23.02 -12.63 8.42
N SER A 311 -21.93 -13.19 8.92
CA SER A 311 -21.94 -14.16 10.02
C SER A 311 -21.84 -13.44 11.36
N CYS A 312 -22.51 -13.98 12.37
CA CYS A 312 -22.42 -13.51 13.74
C CYS A 312 -21.09 -13.93 14.38
N SER A 313 -20.33 -12.99 14.90
CA SER A 313 -19.05 -13.30 15.56
C SER A 313 -19.19 -14.07 16.89
N SER A 314 -20.39 -14.13 17.46
CA SER A 314 -20.67 -14.84 18.72
C SER A 314 -21.11 -16.28 18.50
N CYS A 315 -21.95 -16.56 17.50
CA CYS A 315 -22.52 -17.90 17.29
C CYS A 315 -22.35 -18.47 15.88
N GLY A 316 -21.73 -17.74 14.95
CA GLY A 316 -21.52 -18.18 13.57
C GLY A 316 -22.73 -18.10 12.64
N THR A 317 -23.94 -17.97 13.16
CA THR A 317 -25.18 -17.94 12.38
C THR A 317 -25.23 -16.71 11.46
N LEU A 318 -25.83 -16.87 10.28
CA LEU A 318 -26.05 -15.76 9.37
C LEU A 318 -27.06 -14.77 9.96
N GLY A 319 -26.76 -13.49 9.83
CA GLY A 319 -27.59 -12.40 10.32
C GLY A 319 -27.75 -11.29 9.30
N ILE A 320 -28.46 -10.24 9.68
CA ILE A 320 -28.76 -9.11 8.81
C ILE A 320 -27.92 -7.92 9.21
N ARG A 321 -27.19 -7.37 8.24
CA ARG A 321 -26.48 -6.11 8.36
C ARG A 321 -27.34 -4.96 7.83
N ASN A 322 -27.63 -3.98 8.70
CA ASN A 322 -28.27 -2.72 8.32
C ASN A 322 -27.35 -1.55 8.70
N GLY A 323 -26.67 -0.97 7.71
CA GLY A 323 -25.71 0.10 7.93
C GLY A 323 -24.58 -0.28 8.90
N HIS A 324 -24.58 0.33 10.09
CA HIS A 324 -23.60 0.08 11.14
C HIS A 324 -24.04 -1.01 12.15
N HIS A 325 -25.24 -1.54 12.00
CA HIS A 325 -25.83 -2.50 12.91
C HIS A 325 -25.84 -3.90 12.29
N PHE A 326 -25.59 -4.87 13.12
CA PHE A 326 -25.67 -6.29 12.76
C PHE A 326 -26.60 -6.99 13.77
N ASN A 327 -27.63 -7.64 13.27
CA ASN A 327 -28.63 -8.38 14.05
C ASN A 327 -28.53 -9.86 13.72
N CYS A 328 -28.38 -10.67 14.75
CA CYS A 328 -28.38 -12.14 14.68
C CYS A 328 -29.79 -12.68 15.03
N PRO A 329 -30.29 -13.73 14.36
CA PRO A 329 -31.54 -14.38 14.72
C PRO A 329 -31.55 -14.88 16.17
N HIS A 330 -30.41 -15.21 16.75
CA HIS A 330 -30.27 -15.64 18.15
C HIS A 330 -30.17 -14.47 19.14
N GLY A 331 -30.56 -13.25 18.75
CA GLY A 331 -30.60 -12.08 19.63
C GLY A 331 -29.28 -11.35 19.84
N HIS A 332 -28.17 -11.78 19.23
CA HIS A 332 -26.93 -11.02 19.33
C HIS A 332 -26.99 -9.73 18.49
N TYR A 333 -26.63 -8.63 19.11
CA TYR A 333 -26.56 -7.32 18.47
C TYR A 333 -25.14 -6.77 18.51
N HIS A 334 -24.58 -6.43 17.34
CA HIS A 334 -23.20 -5.95 17.21
C HIS A 334 -23.11 -4.71 16.32
N ASN A 335 -22.06 -3.93 16.52
CA ASN A 335 -21.61 -3.04 15.44
C ASN A 335 -21.10 -3.90 14.27
N ALA A 336 -21.59 -3.64 13.06
CA ALA A 336 -21.34 -4.47 11.89
C ALA A 336 -19.85 -4.58 11.52
N ASP A 337 -19.10 -3.46 11.61
CA ASP A 337 -17.69 -3.44 11.29
C ASP A 337 -16.84 -4.15 12.37
N LEU A 338 -17.28 -4.06 13.65
CA LEU A 338 -16.66 -4.79 14.75
C LEU A 338 -16.91 -6.29 14.63
N ASN A 339 -18.16 -6.69 14.28
CA ASN A 339 -18.52 -8.07 14.01
C ASN A 339 -17.66 -8.65 12.89
N ALA A 340 -17.52 -7.92 11.78
CA ALA A 340 -16.65 -8.33 10.67
C ALA A 340 -15.19 -8.49 11.12
N ALA A 341 -14.64 -7.52 11.86
CA ALA A 341 -13.27 -7.61 12.36
C ALA A 341 -13.04 -8.84 13.28
N ARG A 342 -14.00 -9.17 14.14
CA ARG A 342 -13.96 -10.38 14.99
C ARG A 342 -14.00 -11.65 14.15
N ASN A 343 -14.85 -11.71 13.14
CA ASN A 343 -14.92 -12.85 12.22
C ASN A 343 -13.61 -13.05 11.46
N ILE A 344 -13.01 -11.96 10.98
CA ILE A 344 -11.69 -11.99 10.32
C ILE A 344 -10.62 -12.55 11.26
N ALA A 345 -10.63 -12.16 12.56
CA ALA A 345 -9.68 -12.66 13.56
C ALA A 345 -9.82 -14.16 13.82
N GLN A 346 -11.07 -14.67 13.80
CA GLN A 346 -11.42 -16.06 14.14
C GLN A 346 -11.24 -17.05 12.99
N TRP A 347 -10.99 -16.58 11.78
CA TRP A 347 -10.97 -17.40 10.58
C TRP A 347 -9.92 -18.53 10.69
N ASP A 348 -10.36 -19.71 11.09
CA ASP A 348 -9.53 -20.92 11.26
C ASP A 348 -9.51 -21.81 10.01
N GLY A 349 -9.83 -21.25 8.85
CA GLY A 349 -9.85 -22.03 7.61
C GLY A 349 -11.14 -22.81 7.41
N PHE A 350 -12.20 -22.54 8.19
CA PHE A 350 -13.54 -23.05 7.88
C PHE A 350 -13.88 -22.60 6.47
N ALA A 351 -13.80 -23.56 5.62
CA ALA A 351 -14.03 -23.45 4.21
C ALA A 351 -15.35 -22.74 3.98
N CYS A 352 -15.28 -21.56 3.37
CA CYS A 352 -16.27 -21.30 2.37
C CYS A 352 -15.96 -22.26 1.22
N SER A 353 -16.17 -23.55 1.44
CA SER A 353 -16.22 -24.54 0.39
C SER A 353 -17.35 -24.09 -0.55
N LEU A 354 -17.21 -24.38 -1.80
CA LEU A 354 -18.30 -24.26 -2.78
C LEU A 354 -19.59 -24.96 -2.28
N ASP A 355 -19.44 -25.92 -1.39
CA ASP A 355 -20.51 -26.66 -0.69
C ASP A 355 -21.33 -25.75 0.22
N LEU A 356 -20.74 -24.82 0.99
CA LEU A 356 -21.51 -23.92 1.84
C LEU A 356 -22.41 -22.96 1.02
N LYS A 357 -22.03 -22.61 -0.20
CA LYS A 357 -22.90 -21.85 -1.13
C LYS A 357 -24.06 -22.70 -1.62
N ARG A 358 -23.84 -24.00 -1.86
CA ARG A 358 -24.87 -24.95 -2.24
C ARG A 358 -25.82 -25.23 -1.06
N ASP A 359 -25.28 -25.42 0.14
CA ASP A 359 -26.05 -25.68 1.34
C ASP A 359 -26.93 -24.49 1.75
N ILE A 360 -26.41 -23.26 1.63
CA ILE A 360 -27.20 -22.04 1.87
C ILE A 360 -28.27 -21.87 0.77
N ALA A 361 -27.93 -22.12 -0.48
CA ALA A 361 -28.91 -22.07 -1.57
C ALA A 361 -30.00 -23.17 -1.39
N ALA A 362 -29.62 -24.37 -0.96
CA ALA A 362 -30.52 -25.46 -0.63
C ALA A 362 -31.41 -25.12 0.58
N MET A 363 -30.88 -24.52 1.65
CA MET A 363 -31.67 -24.08 2.80
C MET A 363 -32.67 -22.98 2.40
N VAL A 364 -32.26 -22.00 1.59
CA VAL A 364 -33.18 -20.94 1.13
C VAL A 364 -34.27 -21.51 0.21
N MET A 365 -33.96 -22.53 -0.60
CA MET A 365 -34.94 -23.21 -1.45
C MET A 365 -35.88 -24.12 -0.64
N SER A 366 -35.37 -24.84 0.36
CA SER A 366 -36.18 -25.69 1.25
C SER A 366 -37.15 -24.88 2.11
N ASP A 367 -36.76 -23.68 2.56
CA ASP A 367 -37.64 -22.79 3.31
C ASP A 367 -38.73 -22.15 2.42
N SER A 368 -38.46 -22.00 1.12
CA SER A 368 -39.47 -21.53 0.13
C SER A 368 -40.48 -22.64 -0.25
N GLU A 369 -40.04 -23.89 -0.28
CA GLU A 369 -40.91 -25.04 -0.61
C GLU A 369 -41.77 -25.53 0.58
N ASN A 370 -41.31 -25.33 1.80
CA ASN A 370 -42.03 -25.79 3.02
C ASN A 370 -43.06 -24.77 3.55
N GLY A 371 -43.35 -23.68 2.83
CA GLY A 371 -44.40 -22.73 3.23
C GLY A 371 -44.17 -21.99 4.56
N LEU A 372 -42.99 -22.10 5.15
CA LEU A 372 -42.60 -21.45 6.41
C LEU A 372 -42.37 -19.93 6.31
N LEU A 373 -42.59 -19.35 5.14
CA LEU A 373 -42.65 -17.87 4.95
C LEU A 373 -43.96 -17.25 5.52
N GLY A 374 -44.74 -17.98 6.26
CA GLY A 374 -46.02 -17.57 6.83
C GLY A 374 -45.98 -16.72 8.10
N ALA A 375 -44.86 -16.24 8.58
CA ALA A 375 -44.77 -15.12 9.52
C ALA A 375 -43.33 -14.67 9.58
N ALA A 376 -43.02 -13.57 8.88
CA ALA A 376 -41.74 -12.86 9.11
C ALA A 376 -41.58 -12.63 10.62
N PRO A 377 -40.47 -13.04 11.24
CA PRO A 377 -40.21 -12.75 12.65
C PRO A 377 -40.44 -11.28 12.94
N ASN A 378 -40.92 -10.92 14.12
CA ASN A 378 -41.27 -9.54 14.51
C ASN A 378 -40.19 -8.51 14.22
N TRP A 379 -38.90 -8.91 14.17
CA TRP A 379 -37.78 -8.05 13.78
C TRP A 379 -37.74 -7.70 12.28
N MET A 380 -38.40 -8.47 11.38
CA MET A 380 -38.59 -8.11 9.96
C MET A 380 -39.70 -7.05 9.76
N LYS A 381 -40.66 -6.97 10.67
CA LYS A 381 -41.81 -6.04 10.57
C LYS A 381 -41.47 -4.61 11.01
N ILE A 382 -40.38 -4.40 11.74
CA ILE A 382 -39.96 -3.07 12.20
C ILE A 382 -39.38 -2.19 11.09
N GLN A 383 -39.11 -2.75 9.90
CA GLN A 383 -38.53 -1.98 8.79
C GLN A 383 -39.52 -1.29 7.83
N SER A 384 -40.84 -1.47 8.01
CA SER A 384 -41.88 -0.88 7.15
C SER A 384 -42.59 0.35 7.70
N THR A 385 -42.28 0.77 8.95
CA THR A 385 -42.90 1.94 9.55
C THR A 385 -41.88 2.99 9.97
N GLY A 386 -41.30 3.67 8.99
CA GLY A 386 -40.32 4.71 9.29
C GLY A 386 -39.90 5.51 8.07
N ILE A 387 -40.86 5.83 7.20
CA ILE A 387 -40.75 6.96 6.25
C ILE A 387 -42.15 7.61 6.27
N GLY A 388 -42.31 8.55 7.11
CA GLY A 388 -43.46 9.43 7.20
C GLY A 388 -43.04 10.60 8.04
N ASP A 389 -42.99 11.75 7.35
CA ASP A 389 -42.81 13.14 7.76
C ASP A 389 -41.37 13.58 8.03
#